data_0b04ef6409185240ff80a1c306969cf9
#
_entry.id   0b04ef6409185240ff80a1c306969cf9
#
_cell.length_a   1.000
_cell.length_b   1.000
_cell.length_c   1.000
_cell.angle_alpha   90.00
_cell.angle_beta   90.00
_cell.angle_gamma   90.00
#
_symmetry.space_group_name_H-M   'P 1'
#
loop_
_entity.id
_entity.type
_entity.pdbx_description
1 polymer ?
#
loop_
_entity_poly.entity_id
_entity_poly.type
_entity_poly.pdbx_seq_one_letter_code
_entity_poly.pdbx_strand_id
1 'polypeptide(L)'
;RYRLLGLHDQWIQSDNLSIDQPPLPSGHFRLQVQVLDRYRRTASPIADLPFAVAPLWWRSPPAIALYVLIGGGLLIGLWRWRHRHLVARERMLAELVSERTYQLEREKRELENARAALALKASHDALTGLLNRSGILEAMAEELQGCAHGEHPLAVVLIDLDHFKQVNDEHGHLVGDAVLAKVGARLTACLRDSDKVGRYGGEELLLLLPGMSQQSQHRLRAIHEALSIAPYEVGAARPLQV
;
A
#
# COMPACT_ATOMS: atom_id res chain seq x y z
N ARG A 1 -78.60 27.77 39.74
CA ARG A 1 -77.19 28.13 39.63
C ARG A 1 -76.32 26.91 39.84
N TYR A 2 -75.17 26.92 39.21
CA TYR A 2 -74.15 25.87 39.37
C TYR A 2 -72.79 26.47 39.50
N ARG A 3 -71.85 25.74 40.06
CA ARG A 3 -70.42 26.01 40.03
C ARG A 3 -69.62 24.72 39.90
N LEU A 4 -68.50 24.82 39.24
CA LEU A 4 -67.58 23.75 39.04
C LEU A 4 -66.30 24.00 39.81
N LEU A 5 -66.18 23.47 41.03
CA LEU A 5 -65.02 23.62 41.85
C LEU A 5 -63.80 22.89 41.23
N GLY A 6 -62.67 23.56 41.14
CA GLY A 6 -61.51 23.11 40.43
C GLY A 6 -61.31 23.75 39.06
N LEU A 7 -62.33 24.48 38.54
CA LEU A 7 -62.22 25.25 37.32
C LEU A 7 -62.68 26.69 37.52
N HIS A 8 -63.88 26.87 38.10
CA HIS A 8 -64.49 28.16 38.44
C HIS A 8 -65.17 28.08 39.76
N ASP A 9 -64.74 28.87 40.76
CA ASP A 9 -65.34 28.89 42.10
C ASP A 9 -66.58 29.81 42.19
N GLN A 10 -66.87 30.55 41.14
CA GLN A 10 -67.99 31.46 41.08
C GLN A 10 -69.28 30.72 40.69
N TRP A 11 -70.41 31.12 41.31
CA TRP A 11 -71.73 30.65 40.94
C TRP A 11 -72.18 31.21 39.60
N ILE A 12 -72.44 30.33 38.64
CA ILE A 12 -72.98 30.69 37.34
C ILE A 12 -74.48 30.49 37.38
N GLN A 13 -75.25 31.49 37.03
CA GLN A 13 -76.70 31.41 36.98
C GLN A 13 -77.12 30.99 35.57
N SER A 14 -77.85 29.89 35.44
CA SER A 14 -78.35 29.37 34.17
C SER A 14 -79.82 28.99 34.35
N ASP A 15 -80.61 29.32 33.40
CA ASP A 15 -82.04 28.93 33.33
C ASP A 15 -82.15 27.67 32.48
N ASN A 16 -81.08 27.18 31.85
CA ASN A 16 -81.06 25.95 31.07
C ASN A 16 -80.81 24.73 31.95
N LEU A 17 -81.44 23.60 31.57
CA LEU A 17 -81.24 22.30 32.20
C LEU A 17 -79.97 21.59 31.78
N SER A 18 -79.27 22.13 30.72
CA SER A 18 -78.01 21.62 30.23
C SER A 18 -76.89 22.58 30.56
N ILE A 19 -75.71 22.04 30.95
CA ILE A 19 -74.50 22.76 31.21
C ILE A 19 -73.52 22.44 30.07
N ASP A 20 -73.41 23.34 29.10
CA ASP A 20 -72.38 23.25 28.07
C ASP A 20 -71.06 23.78 28.58
N GLN A 21 -70.11 22.89 28.75
CA GLN A 21 -68.76 23.26 29.18
C GLN A 21 -67.74 22.85 28.10
N PRO A 22 -66.70 23.67 27.84
CA PRO A 22 -65.58 23.27 27.02
C PRO A 22 -64.89 21.99 27.60
N PRO A 23 -64.08 21.26 26.81
CA PRO A 23 -63.38 20.09 27.29
C PRO A 23 -62.60 20.37 28.57
N LEU A 24 -62.88 19.61 29.61
CA LEU A 24 -62.26 19.80 30.92
C LEU A 24 -60.82 19.21 30.91
N PRO A 25 -59.86 19.90 31.51
CA PRO A 25 -58.54 19.30 31.74
C PRO A 25 -58.63 18.09 32.69
N SER A 26 -57.61 17.22 32.63
CA SER A 26 -57.53 16.09 33.55
C SER A 26 -57.39 16.60 34.98
N GLY A 27 -58.19 16.01 35.88
CA GLY A 27 -58.19 16.45 37.29
C GLY A 27 -59.45 16.00 38.01
N HIS A 28 -59.54 16.37 39.31
CA HIS A 28 -60.68 16.11 40.13
C HIS A 28 -61.56 17.38 40.22
N PHE A 29 -62.83 17.23 39.90
CA PHE A 29 -63.78 18.32 39.88
C PHE A 29 -64.97 17.96 40.75
N ARG A 30 -65.66 19.03 41.27
CA ARG A 30 -66.90 18.89 41.99
C ARG A 30 -67.93 19.83 41.38
N LEU A 31 -68.99 19.24 40.83
CA LEU A 31 -70.09 20.04 40.32
C LEU A 31 -71.09 20.27 41.48
N GLN A 32 -71.30 21.51 41.86
CA GLN A 32 -72.30 21.92 42.85
C GLN A 32 -73.44 22.63 42.13
N VAL A 33 -74.62 22.12 42.36
CA VAL A 33 -75.86 22.66 41.77
C VAL A 33 -76.80 23.08 42.89
N GLN A 34 -77.44 24.19 42.72
CA GLN A 34 -78.47 24.70 43.67
C GLN A 34 -79.61 25.34 42.87
N VAL A 35 -80.81 24.97 43.21
CA VAL A 35 -82.04 25.55 42.60
C VAL A 35 -82.45 26.76 43.46
N LEU A 36 -82.71 27.87 42.77
CA LEU A 36 -83.23 29.09 43.42
C LEU A 36 -84.74 29.26 43.00
N ASP A 37 -85.59 29.31 44.02
CA ASP A 37 -86.99 29.69 43.79
C ASP A 37 -87.09 31.22 43.82
N ARG A 38 -87.31 31.81 42.64
CA ARG A 38 -87.45 33.29 42.45
C ARG A 38 -88.67 33.89 43.17
N TYR A 39 -89.65 33.08 43.40
CA TYR A 39 -90.92 33.55 44.03
C TYR A 39 -90.85 33.51 45.53
N ARG A 40 -90.29 32.47 46.13
CA ARG A 40 -90.19 32.27 47.55
C ARG A 40 -88.87 32.72 48.18
N ARG A 41 -87.96 33.21 47.38
CA ARG A 41 -86.58 33.60 47.81
C ARG A 41 -85.87 32.49 48.62
N THR A 42 -86.22 31.25 48.40
CA THR A 42 -85.57 30.10 49.10
C THR A 42 -84.60 29.39 48.12
N ALA A 43 -83.51 28.89 48.69
CA ALA A 43 -82.53 28.10 47.97
C ALA A 43 -82.61 26.62 48.40
N SER A 44 -82.55 25.69 47.45
CA SER A 44 -82.47 24.26 47.79
C SER A 44 -81.13 23.92 48.46
N PRO A 45 -81.02 22.75 49.12
CA PRO A 45 -79.70 22.23 49.52
C PRO A 45 -78.79 22.12 48.32
N ILE A 46 -77.49 22.27 48.54
CA ILE A 46 -76.49 22.15 47.48
C ILE A 46 -76.31 20.66 47.17
N ALA A 47 -76.59 20.31 45.91
CA ALA A 47 -76.21 18.99 45.41
C ALA A 47 -74.75 19.02 44.99
N ASP A 48 -73.96 18.14 45.57
CA ASP A 48 -72.50 18.04 45.31
C ASP A 48 -72.20 16.72 44.60
N LEU A 49 -71.66 16.80 43.36
CA LEU A 49 -71.31 15.69 42.51
C LEU A 49 -69.81 15.69 42.23
N PRO A 50 -69.01 14.87 42.95
CA PRO A 50 -67.61 14.74 42.61
C PRO A 50 -67.42 13.84 41.43
N PHE A 51 -66.53 14.23 40.49
CA PHE A 51 -66.09 13.44 39.34
C PHE A 51 -64.62 13.69 38.99
N ALA A 52 -64.01 12.77 38.31
CA ALA A 52 -62.63 12.88 37.87
C ALA A 52 -62.54 12.67 36.38
N VAL A 53 -61.75 13.53 35.73
CA VAL A 53 -61.40 13.42 34.32
C VAL A 53 -60.02 12.74 34.25
N ALA A 54 -59.98 11.52 33.73
CA ALA A 54 -58.76 10.79 33.58
C ALA A 54 -57.81 11.41 32.52
N PRO A 55 -56.51 11.45 32.77
CA PRO A 55 -55.55 11.90 31.76
C PRO A 55 -55.54 10.94 30.59
N LEU A 56 -55.23 11.46 29.37
CA LEU A 56 -55.08 10.69 28.16
C LEU A 56 -53.96 9.65 28.34
N TRP A 57 -54.27 8.36 28.10
CA TRP A 57 -53.38 7.23 28.40
C TRP A 57 -51.95 7.41 27.80
N TRP A 58 -51.81 8.02 26.62
CA TRP A 58 -50.54 8.24 25.96
C TRP A 58 -49.68 9.35 26.61
N ARG A 59 -50.21 10.14 27.52
CA ARG A 59 -49.51 11.11 28.37
C ARG A 59 -49.24 10.60 29.78
N SER A 60 -49.64 9.36 30.04
CA SER A 60 -49.36 8.76 31.34
C SER A 60 -47.86 8.46 31.53
N PRO A 61 -47.30 8.55 32.75
CA PRO A 61 -45.88 8.25 32.99
C PRO A 61 -45.42 6.89 32.44
N PRO A 62 -46.18 5.81 32.53
CA PRO A 62 -45.76 4.52 31.96
C PRO A 62 -45.70 4.54 30.41
N ALA A 63 -46.60 5.29 29.72
CA ALA A 63 -46.55 5.43 28.26
C ALA A 63 -45.31 6.22 27.82
N ILE A 64 -44.95 7.29 28.53
CA ILE A 64 -43.76 8.06 28.25
C ILE A 64 -42.49 7.21 28.45
N ALA A 65 -42.42 6.44 29.55
CA ALA A 65 -41.32 5.51 29.80
C ALA A 65 -41.18 4.48 28.67
N LEU A 66 -42.28 3.94 28.16
CA LEU A 66 -42.27 3.02 27.03
C LEU A 66 -41.76 3.67 25.75
N TYR A 67 -42.16 4.91 25.44
CA TYR A 67 -41.64 5.64 24.28
C TYR A 67 -40.13 5.90 24.38
N VAL A 68 -39.60 6.25 25.54
CA VAL A 68 -38.17 6.42 25.78
C VAL A 68 -37.42 5.12 25.59
N LEU A 69 -37.94 4.00 26.10
CA LEU A 69 -37.32 2.69 25.91
C LEU A 69 -37.31 2.26 24.45
N ILE A 70 -38.39 2.43 23.71
CA ILE A 70 -38.45 2.10 22.29
C ILE A 70 -37.52 3.00 21.50
N GLY A 71 -37.56 4.32 21.73
CA GLY A 71 -36.67 5.27 21.07
C GLY A 71 -35.19 4.98 21.32
N GLY A 72 -34.85 4.73 22.59
CA GLY A 72 -33.48 4.34 22.99
C GLY A 72 -33.04 3.03 22.33
N GLY A 73 -33.90 2.01 22.32
CA GLY A 73 -33.64 0.73 21.66
C GLY A 73 -33.39 0.88 20.14
N LEU A 74 -34.20 1.69 19.47
CA LEU A 74 -34.04 2.01 18.03
C LEU A 74 -32.73 2.74 17.76
N LEU A 75 -32.37 3.72 18.57
CA LEU A 75 -31.10 4.46 18.44
C LEU A 75 -29.88 3.54 18.63
N ILE A 76 -29.91 2.68 19.65
CA ILE A 76 -28.85 1.70 19.90
C ILE A 76 -28.76 0.69 18.73
N GLY A 77 -29.90 0.22 18.25
CA GLY A 77 -29.97 -0.69 17.09
C GLY A 77 -29.37 -0.07 15.83
N LEU A 78 -29.75 1.17 15.54
CA LEU A 78 -29.24 1.91 14.38
C LEU A 78 -27.73 2.20 14.50
N TRP A 79 -27.30 2.60 15.69
CA TRP A 79 -25.87 2.82 15.96
C TRP A 79 -25.04 1.55 15.79
N ARG A 80 -25.51 0.41 16.35
CA ARG A 80 -24.85 -0.90 16.18
C ARG A 80 -24.82 -1.36 14.74
N TRP A 81 -25.91 -1.20 14.02
CA TRP A 81 -25.97 -1.53 12.60
C TRP A 81 -24.97 -0.70 11.78
N ARG A 82 -24.98 0.61 11.98
CA ARG A 82 -24.03 1.53 11.32
C ARG A 82 -22.58 1.18 11.64
N HIS A 83 -22.28 0.93 12.91
CA HIS A 83 -20.93 0.56 13.34
C HIS A 83 -20.45 -0.75 12.70
N ARG A 84 -21.30 -1.78 12.66
CA ARG A 84 -20.96 -3.05 12.00
C ARG A 84 -20.66 -2.87 10.52
N HIS A 85 -21.46 -2.08 9.82
CA HIS A 85 -21.24 -1.79 8.39
C HIS A 85 -19.94 -1.03 8.13
N LEU A 86 -19.58 -0.07 8.98
CA LEU A 86 -18.31 0.66 8.85
C LEU A 86 -17.12 -0.27 9.06
N VAL A 87 -17.10 -1.06 10.13
CA VAL A 87 -16.01 -2.02 10.41
C VAL A 87 -15.89 -3.07 9.30
N ALA A 88 -17.00 -3.57 8.76
CA ALA A 88 -16.97 -4.52 7.64
C ALA A 88 -16.34 -3.90 6.37
N ARG A 89 -16.68 -2.65 6.07
CA ARG A 89 -16.09 -1.91 4.93
C ARG A 89 -14.59 -1.66 5.12
N GLU A 90 -14.16 -1.27 6.32
CA GLU A 90 -12.74 -1.07 6.63
C GLU A 90 -11.93 -2.36 6.45
N ARG A 91 -12.45 -3.50 6.93
CA ARG A 91 -11.80 -4.80 6.75
C ARG A 91 -11.66 -5.17 5.28
N MET A 92 -12.74 -5.04 4.51
CA MET A 92 -12.72 -5.34 3.08
C MET A 92 -11.73 -4.45 2.31
N LEU A 93 -11.66 -3.16 2.65
CA LEU A 93 -10.69 -2.23 2.06
C LEU A 93 -9.25 -2.59 2.46
N ALA A 94 -9.02 -2.95 3.73
CA ALA A 94 -7.70 -3.35 4.21
C ALA A 94 -7.22 -4.63 3.51
N GLU A 95 -8.07 -5.62 3.33
CA GLU A 95 -7.77 -6.85 2.58
C GLU A 95 -7.45 -6.52 1.11
N LEU A 96 -8.26 -5.70 0.44
CA LEU A 96 -8.03 -5.30 -0.95
C LEU A 96 -6.71 -4.52 -1.11
N VAL A 97 -6.40 -3.59 -0.18
CA VAL A 97 -5.14 -2.84 -0.19
C VAL A 97 -3.96 -3.78 0.01
N SER A 98 -4.04 -4.71 0.99
CA SER A 98 -2.95 -5.65 1.25
C SER A 98 -2.69 -6.57 0.06
N GLU A 99 -3.72 -7.08 -0.59
CA GLU A 99 -3.60 -7.91 -1.79
C GLU A 99 -2.98 -7.13 -2.96
N ARG A 100 -3.45 -5.90 -3.19
CA ARG A 100 -2.90 -5.03 -4.25
C ARG A 100 -1.46 -4.63 -3.99
N THR A 101 -1.11 -4.33 -2.74
CA THR A 101 0.27 -4.03 -2.37
C THR A 101 1.18 -5.22 -2.62
N TYR A 102 0.75 -6.42 -2.23
CA TYR A 102 1.51 -7.65 -2.49
C TYR A 102 1.71 -7.92 -3.99
N GLN A 103 0.66 -7.74 -4.81
CA GLN A 103 0.75 -7.89 -6.28
C GLN A 103 1.74 -6.89 -6.87
N LEU A 104 1.64 -5.61 -6.49
CA LEU A 104 2.55 -4.56 -6.97
C LEU A 104 4.01 -4.81 -6.57
N GLU A 105 4.27 -5.28 -5.36
CA GLU A 105 5.63 -5.63 -4.94
C GLU A 105 6.20 -6.80 -5.75
N ARG A 106 5.37 -7.78 -6.06
CA ARG A 106 5.76 -8.91 -6.90
C ARG A 106 6.08 -8.47 -8.32
N GLU A 107 5.19 -7.71 -8.97
CA GLU A 107 5.42 -7.17 -10.32
C GLU A 107 6.67 -6.29 -10.36
N LYS A 108 6.88 -5.47 -9.35
CA LYS A 108 8.09 -4.63 -9.22
C LYS A 108 9.35 -5.49 -9.19
N ARG A 109 9.40 -6.56 -8.37
CA ARG A 109 10.55 -7.47 -8.29
C ARG A 109 10.80 -8.19 -9.62
N GLU A 110 9.75 -8.67 -10.28
CA GLU A 110 9.85 -9.32 -11.59
C GLU A 110 10.42 -8.34 -12.63
N LEU A 111 9.97 -7.09 -12.63
CA LEU A 111 10.48 -6.04 -13.53
C LEU A 111 11.93 -5.66 -13.21
N GLU A 112 12.31 -5.54 -11.94
CA GLU A 112 13.69 -5.27 -11.54
C GLU A 112 14.63 -6.41 -11.96
N ASN A 113 14.23 -7.67 -11.76
CA ASN A 113 14.99 -8.84 -12.21
C ASN A 113 15.12 -8.90 -13.74
N ALA A 114 14.03 -8.62 -14.46
CA ALA A 114 14.06 -8.58 -15.93
C ALA A 114 14.98 -7.46 -16.44
N ARG A 115 14.93 -6.27 -15.80
CA ARG A 115 15.83 -5.16 -16.12
C ARG A 115 17.30 -5.50 -15.85
N ALA A 116 17.59 -6.11 -14.71
CA ALA A 116 18.95 -6.55 -14.39
C ALA A 116 19.47 -7.58 -15.39
N ALA A 117 18.65 -8.56 -15.75
CA ALA A 117 18.99 -9.57 -16.76
C ALA A 117 19.23 -8.95 -18.16
N LEU A 118 18.39 -7.98 -18.53
CA LEU A 118 18.58 -7.24 -19.81
C LEU A 118 19.86 -6.39 -19.79
N ALA A 119 20.12 -5.68 -18.69
CA ALA A 119 21.31 -4.89 -18.53
C ALA A 119 22.59 -5.77 -18.61
N LEU A 120 22.58 -6.93 -17.97
CA LEU A 120 23.68 -7.90 -18.05
C LEU A 120 23.89 -8.40 -19.49
N LYS A 121 22.83 -8.75 -20.20
CA LYS A 121 22.90 -9.16 -21.62
C LYS A 121 23.36 -8.03 -22.53
N ALA A 122 23.00 -6.80 -22.19
CA ALA A 122 23.40 -5.63 -23.00
C ALA A 122 24.87 -5.24 -22.79
N SER A 123 25.45 -5.53 -21.61
CA SER A 123 26.80 -5.12 -21.24
C SER A 123 27.85 -6.24 -21.22
N HIS A 124 27.45 -7.52 -21.24
CA HIS A 124 28.38 -8.65 -21.14
C HIS A 124 28.34 -9.55 -22.40
N ASP A 125 29.47 -10.18 -22.68
CA ASP A 125 29.62 -11.20 -23.73
C ASP A 125 29.18 -12.57 -23.18
N ALA A 126 28.26 -13.22 -23.88
CA ALA A 126 27.64 -14.46 -23.39
C ALA A 126 28.62 -15.65 -23.37
N LEU A 127 29.69 -15.62 -24.17
CA LEU A 127 30.65 -16.69 -24.25
C LEU A 127 31.71 -16.59 -23.13
N THR A 128 32.27 -15.41 -22.91
CA THR A 128 33.39 -15.21 -22.01
C THR A 128 32.97 -14.72 -20.62
N GLY A 129 31.74 -14.22 -20.46
CA GLY A 129 31.25 -13.58 -19.24
C GLY A 129 31.87 -12.20 -18.96
N LEU A 130 32.80 -11.75 -19.81
CA LEU A 130 33.41 -10.43 -19.71
C LEU A 130 32.45 -9.33 -20.20
N LEU A 131 32.79 -8.07 -20.01
CA LEU A 131 32.07 -6.98 -20.68
C LEU A 131 32.10 -7.22 -22.20
N ASN A 132 31.03 -6.95 -22.88
CA ASN A 132 31.00 -6.92 -24.34
C ASN A 132 31.62 -5.60 -24.84
N ARG A 133 31.71 -5.44 -26.16
CA ARG A 133 32.28 -4.24 -26.78
C ARG A 133 31.65 -2.94 -26.27
N SER A 134 30.32 -2.92 -26.17
CA SER A 134 29.62 -1.73 -25.69
C SER A 134 29.90 -1.45 -24.22
N GLY A 135 29.85 -2.49 -23.35
CA GLY A 135 30.10 -2.36 -21.93
C GLY A 135 31.52 -1.90 -21.60
N ILE A 136 32.55 -2.42 -22.31
CA ILE A 136 33.94 -2.01 -22.04
C ILE A 136 34.24 -0.59 -22.56
N LEU A 137 33.61 -0.16 -23.67
CA LEU A 137 33.75 1.20 -24.17
C LEU A 137 33.06 2.21 -23.26
N GLU A 138 31.89 1.87 -22.71
CA GLU A 138 31.20 2.70 -21.72
C GLU A 138 32.03 2.83 -20.44
N ALA A 139 32.53 1.72 -19.92
CA ALA A 139 33.44 1.70 -18.79
C ALA A 139 34.74 2.53 -19.04
N MET A 140 35.29 2.45 -20.25
CA MET A 140 36.46 3.28 -20.63
C MET A 140 36.11 4.76 -20.63
N ALA A 141 34.95 5.15 -21.11
CA ALA A 141 34.54 6.56 -21.13
C ALA A 141 34.37 7.11 -19.70
N GLU A 142 33.81 6.30 -18.78
CA GLU A 142 33.71 6.65 -17.35
C GLU A 142 35.12 6.87 -16.70
N GLU A 143 36.04 5.91 -16.89
CA GLU A 143 37.41 6.01 -16.34
C GLU A 143 38.20 7.19 -16.93
N LEU A 144 38.01 7.50 -18.20
CA LEU A 144 38.62 8.66 -18.85
C LEU A 144 38.17 10.00 -18.25
N GLN A 145 36.90 10.08 -17.82
CA GLN A 145 36.38 11.25 -17.12
C GLN A 145 37.08 11.44 -15.75
N GLY A 146 37.26 10.36 -14.98
CA GLY A 146 38.02 10.40 -13.72
C GLY A 146 39.48 10.84 -13.96
N CYS A 147 40.15 10.33 -15.01
CA CYS A 147 41.50 10.75 -15.37
C CYS A 147 41.58 12.23 -15.73
N ALA A 148 40.60 12.75 -16.45
CA ALA A 148 40.57 14.17 -16.84
C ALA A 148 40.46 15.11 -15.63
N HIS A 149 39.85 14.67 -14.54
CA HIS A 149 39.79 15.39 -13.27
C HIS A 149 41.04 15.21 -12.38
N GLY A 150 42.03 14.43 -12.85
CA GLY A 150 43.28 14.22 -12.13
C GLY A 150 43.22 13.21 -10.98
N GLU A 151 42.16 12.39 -10.92
CA GLU A 151 41.95 11.42 -9.84
C GLU A 151 43.00 10.29 -9.89
N HIS A 152 43.24 9.71 -11.08
CA HIS A 152 44.21 8.63 -11.27
C HIS A 152 44.57 8.43 -12.75
N PRO A 153 45.79 7.91 -13.06
CA PRO A 153 46.15 7.51 -14.40
C PRO A 153 45.39 6.25 -14.83
N LEU A 154 45.09 6.10 -16.11
CA LEU A 154 44.46 4.89 -16.69
C LEU A 154 45.39 4.27 -17.73
N ALA A 155 45.70 2.97 -17.58
CA ALA A 155 46.31 2.22 -18.67
C ALA A 155 45.22 1.43 -19.42
N VAL A 156 45.25 1.55 -20.74
CA VAL A 156 44.35 0.79 -21.65
C VAL A 156 45.23 -0.19 -22.40
N VAL A 157 44.88 -1.48 -22.32
CA VAL A 157 45.66 -2.58 -22.90
C VAL A 157 44.78 -3.38 -23.85
N LEU A 158 45.19 -3.50 -25.10
CA LEU A 158 44.58 -4.42 -26.06
C LEU A 158 45.35 -5.73 -26.02
N ILE A 159 44.64 -6.82 -25.85
CA ILE A 159 45.18 -8.19 -25.87
C ILE A 159 44.59 -8.89 -27.08
N ASP A 160 45.43 -9.57 -27.84
CA ASP A 160 45.06 -10.42 -28.98
C ASP A 160 45.58 -11.83 -28.74
N LEU A 161 44.83 -12.85 -29.09
CA LEU A 161 45.22 -14.24 -28.89
C LEU A 161 46.02 -14.75 -30.13
N ASP A 162 47.29 -15.06 -29.89
CA ASP A 162 48.18 -15.49 -30.93
C ASP A 162 47.69 -16.81 -31.57
N HIS A 163 47.67 -16.87 -32.88
CA HIS A 163 47.28 -18.05 -33.68
C HIS A 163 45.85 -18.56 -33.43
N PHE A 164 44.95 -17.76 -32.86
CA PHE A 164 43.57 -18.21 -32.56
C PHE A 164 42.82 -18.74 -33.77
N LYS A 165 43.01 -18.11 -34.92
CA LYS A 165 42.44 -18.61 -36.20
C LYS A 165 42.90 -20.03 -36.48
N GLN A 166 44.18 -20.34 -36.27
CA GLN A 166 44.71 -21.71 -36.49
C GLN A 166 44.04 -22.70 -35.54
N VAL A 167 43.82 -22.35 -34.29
CA VAL A 167 43.05 -23.17 -33.34
C VAL A 167 41.65 -23.48 -33.85
N ASN A 168 40.94 -22.48 -34.38
CA ASN A 168 39.62 -22.73 -35.00
C ASN A 168 39.66 -23.59 -36.22
N ASP A 169 40.64 -23.39 -37.11
CA ASP A 169 40.79 -24.16 -38.36
C ASP A 169 41.17 -25.62 -38.09
N GLU A 170 41.99 -25.91 -37.08
CA GLU A 170 42.47 -27.25 -36.73
C GLU A 170 41.50 -28.03 -35.83
N HIS A 171 40.84 -27.33 -34.86
CA HIS A 171 40.06 -27.97 -33.82
C HIS A 171 38.56 -27.64 -33.82
N GLY A 172 38.18 -26.71 -34.70
CA GLY A 172 36.77 -26.26 -34.83
C GLY A 172 36.42 -25.15 -33.87
N HIS A 173 35.40 -24.37 -34.24
CA HIS A 173 34.93 -23.18 -33.49
C HIS A 173 34.50 -23.47 -32.06
N LEU A 174 33.95 -24.66 -31.76
CA LEU A 174 33.57 -25.03 -30.37
C LEU A 174 34.77 -25.09 -29.45
N VAL A 175 35.94 -25.55 -29.96
CA VAL A 175 37.19 -25.59 -29.14
C VAL A 175 37.73 -24.15 -28.98
N GLY A 176 37.70 -23.34 -30.04
CA GLY A 176 38.06 -21.93 -29.95
C GLY A 176 37.18 -21.15 -28.95
N ASP A 177 35.88 -21.39 -28.96
CA ASP A 177 34.96 -20.80 -27.98
C ASP A 177 35.30 -21.22 -26.56
N ALA A 178 35.65 -22.48 -26.33
CA ALA A 178 36.08 -22.96 -25.02
C ALA A 178 37.44 -22.35 -24.56
N VAL A 179 38.36 -22.08 -25.49
CA VAL A 179 39.61 -21.34 -25.23
C VAL A 179 39.26 -19.90 -24.82
N LEU A 180 38.45 -19.16 -25.55
CA LEU A 180 38.05 -17.80 -25.22
C LEU A 180 37.38 -17.71 -23.86
N ALA A 181 36.45 -18.62 -23.55
CA ALA A 181 35.80 -18.67 -22.22
C ALA A 181 36.83 -18.88 -21.08
N LYS A 182 37.79 -19.76 -21.27
CA LYS A 182 38.86 -20.02 -20.28
C LYS A 182 39.85 -18.85 -20.16
N VAL A 183 40.19 -18.19 -21.26
CA VAL A 183 40.99 -16.97 -21.25
C VAL A 183 40.29 -15.88 -20.45
N GLY A 184 38.99 -15.66 -20.70
CA GLY A 184 38.18 -14.71 -19.95
C GLY A 184 38.16 -14.99 -18.44
N ALA A 185 37.93 -16.23 -18.05
CA ALA A 185 37.94 -16.65 -16.64
C ALA A 185 39.33 -16.46 -15.99
N ARG A 186 40.40 -16.79 -16.71
CA ARG A 186 41.77 -16.63 -16.23
C ARG A 186 42.17 -15.18 -16.07
N LEU A 187 41.80 -14.31 -17.04
CA LEU A 187 41.97 -12.87 -16.91
C LEU A 187 41.25 -12.34 -15.69
N THR A 188 39.98 -12.64 -15.53
CA THR A 188 39.19 -12.18 -14.38
C THR A 188 39.83 -12.55 -13.04
N ALA A 189 40.42 -13.76 -12.92
CA ALA A 189 41.10 -14.21 -11.72
C ALA A 189 42.40 -13.44 -11.42
N CYS A 190 43.03 -12.81 -12.42
CA CYS A 190 44.29 -12.05 -12.28
C CYS A 190 44.03 -10.56 -12.00
N LEU A 191 42.78 -10.10 -12.13
CA LEU A 191 42.42 -8.69 -12.04
C LEU A 191 41.96 -8.31 -10.63
N ARG A 192 42.04 -7.02 -10.32
CA ARG A 192 41.51 -6.42 -9.10
C ARG A 192 40.07 -5.99 -9.34
N ASP A 193 39.33 -5.71 -8.29
CA ASP A 193 37.95 -5.18 -8.37
C ASP A 193 37.85 -3.86 -9.13
N SER A 194 38.91 -3.04 -9.11
CA SER A 194 39.00 -1.78 -9.85
C SER A 194 39.28 -1.95 -11.34
N ASP A 195 39.83 -3.09 -11.75
CA ASP A 195 40.17 -3.34 -13.14
C ASP A 195 38.95 -3.80 -13.91
N LYS A 196 38.90 -3.49 -15.19
CA LYS A 196 37.79 -3.90 -16.05
C LYS A 196 38.35 -4.58 -17.29
N VAL A 197 37.68 -5.63 -17.74
CA VAL A 197 38.03 -6.36 -18.96
C VAL A 197 36.80 -6.66 -19.79
N GLY A 198 36.92 -6.55 -21.10
CA GLY A 198 35.85 -6.82 -22.03
C GLY A 198 36.34 -7.46 -23.31
N ARG A 199 35.46 -8.21 -23.99
CA ARG A 199 35.69 -8.72 -25.32
C ARG A 199 35.39 -7.63 -26.33
N TYR A 200 36.43 -7.11 -26.96
CA TYR A 200 36.35 -6.01 -27.91
C TYR A 200 36.05 -6.48 -29.34
N GLY A 201 36.59 -7.62 -29.75
CA GLY A 201 36.44 -8.22 -31.06
C GLY A 201 36.28 -9.74 -30.98
N GLY A 202 36.57 -10.45 -32.03
CA GLY A 202 36.52 -11.92 -32.11
C GLY A 202 37.41 -12.58 -31.04
N GLU A 203 38.69 -12.33 -31.17
CA GLU A 203 39.78 -12.80 -30.25
C GLU A 203 40.46 -11.67 -29.46
N GLU A 204 39.96 -10.44 -29.65
CA GLU A 204 40.52 -9.24 -29.04
C GLU A 204 39.85 -8.95 -27.71
N LEU A 205 40.66 -8.71 -26.66
CA LEU A 205 40.23 -8.34 -25.33
C LEU A 205 40.78 -6.96 -24.96
N LEU A 206 39.95 -6.11 -24.40
CA LEU A 206 40.32 -4.79 -23.94
C LEU A 206 40.35 -4.75 -22.41
N LEU A 207 41.48 -4.33 -21.83
CA LEU A 207 41.71 -4.27 -20.40
C LEU A 207 41.93 -2.83 -19.97
N LEU A 208 41.22 -2.42 -18.92
CA LEU A 208 41.33 -1.11 -18.28
C LEU A 208 41.92 -1.25 -16.90
N LEU A 209 43.03 -0.56 -16.63
CA LEU A 209 43.79 -0.64 -15.37
C LEU A 209 43.90 0.76 -14.74
N PRO A 210 42.91 1.17 -13.93
CA PRO A 210 42.97 2.44 -13.20
C PRO A 210 44.10 2.45 -12.19
N GLY A 211 44.71 3.62 -12.00
CA GLY A 211 45.84 3.79 -11.06
C GLY A 211 47.16 3.21 -11.52
N MET A 212 47.24 2.74 -12.76
CA MET A 212 48.48 2.16 -13.28
C MET A 212 49.41 3.21 -13.89
N SER A 213 50.60 3.33 -13.34
CA SER A 213 51.66 4.19 -13.85
C SER A 213 52.70 3.41 -14.67
N GLN A 214 53.61 4.14 -15.37
CA GLN A 214 54.70 3.50 -16.12
C GLN A 214 55.60 2.62 -15.25
N GLN A 215 55.67 2.87 -13.93
CA GLN A 215 56.45 2.07 -12.97
C GLN A 215 55.78 0.71 -12.65
N SER A 216 54.55 0.51 -13.04
CA SER A 216 53.78 -0.72 -12.75
C SER A 216 53.84 -1.78 -13.88
N GLN A 217 54.83 -1.70 -14.79
CA GLN A 217 54.99 -2.65 -15.93
C GLN A 217 55.11 -4.12 -15.49
N HIS A 218 55.61 -4.37 -14.27
CA HIS A 218 55.65 -5.72 -13.70
C HIS A 218 54.25 -6.41 -13.66
N ARG A 219 53.19 -5.62 -13.50
CA ARG A 219 51.82 -6.12 -13.47
C ARG A 219 51.34 -6.62 -14.82
N LEU A 220 51.69 -5.90 -15.90
CA LEU A 220 51.39 -6.34 -17.27
C LEU A 220 52.10 -7.68 -17.59
N ARG A 221 53.36 -7.79 -17.16
CA ARG A 221 54.11 -9.04 -17.30
C ARG A 221 53.46 -10.19 -16.52
N ALA A 222 53.05 -9.96 -15.30
CA ALA A 222 52.35 -10.97 -14.49
C ALA A 222 51.04 -11.45 -15.15
N ILE A 223 50.24 -10.49 -15.73
CA ILE A 223 49.02 -10.83 -16.48
C ILE A 223 49.37 -11.63 -17.73
N HIS A 224 50.33 -11.21 -18.50
CA HIS A 224 50.79 -11.92 -19.71
C HIS A 224 51.32 -13.34 -19.33
N GLU A 225 52.15 -13.50 -18.31
CA GLU A 225 52.61 -14.76 -17.82
C GLU A 225 51.47 -15.69 -17.37
N ALA A 226 50.49 -15.15 -16.64
CA ALA A 226 49.35 -15.92 -16.20
C ALA A 226 48.48 -16.44 -17.38
N LEU A 227 48.45 -15.73 -18.48
CA LEU A 227 47.74 -16.15 -19.71
C LEU A 227 48.56 -17.20 -20.51
N SER A 228 49.91 -17.01 -20.63
CA SER A 228 50.78 -17.78 -21.54
C SER A 228 51.39 -19.06 -20.94
N ILE A 229 51.64 -19.10 -19.61
CA ILE A 229 52.41 -20.22 -18.99
C ILE A 229 51.61 -21.54 -18.91
N ALA A 230 50.31 -21.49 -18.67
CA ALA A 230 49.53 -22.68 -18.48
C ALA A 230 48.68 -22.97 -19.74
N PRO A 231 48.88 -24.14 -20.35
CA PRO A 231 48.07 -24.53 -21.51
C PRO A 231 46.59 -24.66 -21.17
N TYR A 232 45.74 -24.49 -22.20
CA TYR A 232 44.30 -24.55 -22.07
C TYR A 232 43.76 -25.95 -22.34
N GLU A 233 43.21 -26.57 -21.30
CA GLU A 233 42.55 -27.88 -21.39
C GLU A 233 41.13 -27.72 -21.88
N VAL A 234 40.86 -27.87 -23.18
CA VAL A 234 39.56 -27.50 -23.81
C VAL A 234 38.99 -28.69 -24.62
N GLY A 235 39.23 -29.90 -24.20
CA GLY A 235 38.71 -31.10 -24.90
C GLY A 235 39.43 -31.44 -26.18
N ALA A 236 40.55 -30.77 -26.49
CA ALA A 236 41.46 -31.17 -27.59
C ALA A 236 42.30 -32.37 -27.15
N ALA A 237 42.83 -33.15 -28.11
CA ALA A 237 43.66 -34.31 -27.85
C ALA A 237 44.97 -33.95 -27.10
N ARG A 238 45.37 -32.71 -27.12
CA ARG A 238 46.49 -32.13 -26.35
C ARG A 238 46.10 -30.74 -25.86
N PRO A 239 46.63 -30.32 -24.66
CA PRO A 239 46.44 -28.98 -24.18
C PRO A 239 46.95 -27.92 -25.19
N LEU A 240 46.19 -26.88 -25.42
CA LEU A 240 46.51 -25.83 -26.38
C LEU A 240 47.23 -24.65 -25.69
N GLN A 241 48.19 -24.04 -26.38
CA GLN A 241 48.84 -22.81 -25.98
C GLN A 241 48.50 -21.74 -26.99
N VAL A 242 48.00 -20.62 -26.50
CA VAL A 242 47.61 -19.43 -27.25
C VAL A 242 48.19 -18.17 -26.62
#